data_3fc1276c27a140f853e4a8b0543b5a2b
#
_entry.id   3fc1276c27a140f853e4a8b0543b5a2b
#
_cell.length_a   1.000
_cell.length_b   1.000
_cell.length_c   1.000
_cell.angle_alpha   90.00
_cell.angle_beta   90.00
_cell.angle_gamma   90.00
#
_symmetry.space_group_name_H-M   'P 1'
#
loop_
_entity.id
_entity.type
_entity.pdbx_description
1 polymer ?
#
loop_
_entity_poly.entity_id
_entity_poly.type
_entity_poly.pdbx_seq_one_letter_code
_entity_poly.pdbx_strand_id
1 'polypeptide(L)'
;MSPSDPLVARLIDRLTEAFRAPSGLRGTVQLRVADAPLADTWVHIDNETLVAGEGSADTADAVVQMSRRGLADILDNPSLVDFRYLPWSILATASGDVRLAILVGRLLKRPEPAVAERFPAVEAAARANPVSDVLRLHRPTADVVVETLRGGIPLVLTGLLDAWPISTPTALIERFGHVKLAGQRRGTSFGDFVQAALETSTVSSAGCTLPEAMWSAFPFPLFDAASYTPRQLWAGAARVDRPITKLHRDPQHAFLGHLFGRKRVRIFSPDQRDRLYPSEGYNSYQPCRAEPGYSDLRVFPRLADAVPLEIVLSPGELLVIPIGWFHQVFADGPVFSVSAFLKFEAWQALATAA
;
A
#
# COMPACT_ATOMS: atom_id res chain seq x y z
N MET A 1 18.51 28.74 16.73
CA MET A 1 19.76 28.76 15.96
C MET A 1 19.51 27.99 14.67
N SER A 2 19.93 28.51 13.53
CA SER A 2 19.85 27.76 12.28
C SER A 2 20.85 26.59 12.32
N PRO A 3 20.55 25.41 11.77
CA PRO A 3 21.48 24.31 11.70
C PRO A 3 22.84 24.71 11.07
N SER A 4 23.90 24.14 11.60
CA SER A 4 25.26 24.44 11.11
C SER A 4 25.54 23.76 9.76
N ASP A 5 24.89 22.63 9.48
CA ASP A 5 25.00 21.87 8.23
C ASP A 5 23.79 22.11 7.33
N PRO A 6 23.99 22.57 6.07
CA PRO A 6 22.89 22.78 5.13
C PRO A 6 22.04 21.53 4.84
N LEU A 7 22.64 20.33 4.95
CA LEU A 7 21.92 19.06 4.75
C LEU A 7 20.96 18.79 5.91
N VAL A 8 21.38 19.13 7.14
CA VAL A 8 20.54 19.04 8.35
C VAL A 8 19.38 20.03 8.27
N ALA A 9 19.63 21.26 7.81
CA ALA A 9 18.57 22.24 7.60
C ALA A 9 17.49 21.68 6.65
N ARG A 10 17.88 21.18 5.49
CA ARG A 10 16.98 20.55 4.51
C ARG A 10 16.22 19.36 5.09
N LEU A 11 16.88 18.55 5.91
CA LEU A 11 16.27 17.41 6.57
C LEU A 11 15.16 17.85 7.53
N ILE A 12 15.46 18.80 8.42
CA ILE A 12 14.52 19.35 9.40
C ILE A 12 13.32 19.99 8.70
N ASP A 13 13.56 20.83 7.70
CA ASP A 13 12.51 21.47 6.91
C ASP A 13 11.60 20.42 6.26
N ARG A 14 12.20 19.40 5.63
CA ARG A 14 11.45 18.31 4.99
C ARG A 14 10.55 17.55 5.97
N LEU A 15 11.06 17.21 7.14
CA LEU A 15 10.30 16.51 8.19
C LEU A 15 9.15 17.37 8.72
N THR A 16 9.41 18.65 8.96
CA THR A 16 8.43 19.60 9.49
C THR A 16 7.31 19.87 8.49
N GLU A 17 7.64 20.11 7.22
CA GLU A 17 6.68 20.33 6.16
C GLU A 17 5.77 19.10 5.91
N ALA A 18 6.33 17.90 6.07
CA ALA A 18 5.61 16.65 5.79
C ALA A 18 4.75 16.18 6.96
N PHE A 19 5.04 16.62 8.17
CA PHE A 19 4.31 16.16 9.35
C PHE A 19 2.85 16.57 9.29
N ARG A 20 1.98 15.64 9.64
CA ARG A 20 0.54 15.85 9.78
C ARG A 20 0.05 15.22 11.07
N ALA A 21 -0.58 16.03 11.90
CA ALA A 21 -1.25 15.57 13.11
C ALA A 21 -2.63 14.96 12.79
N PRO A 22 -3.12 14.04 13.62
CA PRO A 22 -2.36 13.26 14.58
C PRO A 22 -1.48 12.21 13.91
N SER A 23 -0.28 11.96 14.46
CA SER A 23 0.62 10.91 13.93
C SER A 23 0.24 9.50 14.42
N GLY A 24 -0.41 9.41 15.56
CA GLY A 24 -0.69 8.16 16.26
C GLY A 24 0.52 7.55 16.97
N LEU A 25 1.66 8.26 17.02
CA LEU A 25 2.90 7.79 17.61
C LEU A 25 3.51 8.85 18.54
N ARG A 26 4.30 8.39 19.51
CA ARG A 26 5.13 9.20 20.40
C ARG A 26 6.50 8.58 20.51
N GLY A 27 7.53 9.40 20.59
CA GLY A 27 8.90 8.98 20.84
C GLY A 27 9.94 9.82 20.10
N THR A 28 11.19 9.51 20.35
CA THR A 28 12.36 10.19 19.77
C THR A 28 13.09 9.27 18.82
N VAL A 29 13.39 9.77 17.63
CA VAL A 29 14.23 9.09 16.64
C VAL A 29 15.54 9.83 16.50
N GLN A 30 16.66 9.12 16.69
CA GLN A 30 17.98 9.60 16.37
C GLN A 30 18.33 9.23 14.93
N LEU A 31 18.59 10.22 14.11
CA LEU A 31 19.15 10.05 12.77
C LEU A 31 20.67 10.22 12.86
N ARG A 32 21.44 9.15 12.61
CA ARG A 32 22.90 9.14 12.64
C ARG A 32 23.48 9.14 11.24
N VAL A 33 24.40 10.06 10.99
CA VAL A 33 25.17 10.11 9.74
C VAL A 33 26.56 9.58 10.00
N ALA A 34 26.81 8.31 9.69
CA ALA A 34 27.97 7.55 10.13
C ALA A 34 29.35 8.16 9.74
N ASP A 35 29.42 8.82 8.60
CA ASP A 35 30.63 9.46 8.05
C ASP A 35 30.65 11.00 8.23
N ALA A 36 29.64 11.55 8.92
CA ALA A 36 29.56 12.99 9.21
C ALA A 36 28.74 13.23 10.50
N PRO A 37 29.31 12.97 11.70
CA PRO A 37 28.59 13.08 12.98
C PRO A 37 28.01 14.48 13.26
N LEU A 38 28.56 15.54 12.67
CA LEU A 38 27.98 16.88 12.77
C LEU A 38 26.61 17.02 12.05
N ALA A 39 26.26 16.06 11.21
CA ALA A 39 24.96 15.99 10.57
C ALA A 39 23.96 15.11 11.33
N ASP A 40 24.29 14.61 12.52
CA ASP A 40 23.36 13.90 13.39
C ASP A 40 22.19 14.80 13.73
N THR A 41 20.99 14.22 13.72
CA THR A 41 19.74 14.95 13.92
C THR A 41 18.82 14.11 14.78
N TRP A 42 18.13 14.72 15.73
CA TRP A 42 17.07 14.06 16.47
C TRP A 42 15.70 14.60 16.07
N VAL A 43 14.69 13.75 16.17
CA VAL A 43 13.29 14.06 15.87
C VAL A 43 12.43 13.55 17.01
N HIS A 44 11.75 14.44 17.70
CA HIS A 44 10.76 14.09 18.73
C HIS A 44 9.35 14.27 18.17
N ILE A 45 8.54 13.24 18.32
CA ILE A 45 7.15 13.19 17.86
C ILE A 45 6.28 12.99 19.10
N ASP A 46 5.30 13.87 19.30
CA ASP A 46 4.30 13.79 20.35
C ASP A 46 2.89 13.91 19.74
N ASN A 47 2.49 12.87 19.01
CA ASN A 47 1.20 12.77 18.34
C ASN A 47 0.78 14.00 17.52
N GLU A 48 0.68 15.18 18.15
CA GLU A 48 0.21 16.43 17.55
C GLU A 48 1.35 17.30 17.01
N THR A 49 2.57 17.09 17.47
CA THR A 49 3.72 17.91 17.13
C THR A 49 4.91 17.08 16.69
N LEU A 50 5.75 17.71 15.87
CA LEU A 50 7.09 17.23 15.55
C LEU A 50 8.08 18.36 15.84
N VAL A 51 9.11 18.04 16.62
CA VAL A 51 10.25 18.92 16.86
C VAL A 51 11.51 18.18 16.44
N ALA A 52 12.39 18.86 15.74
CA ALA A 52 13.65 18.28 15.30
C ALA A 52 14.81 19.25 15.61
N GLY A 53 15.98 18.72 15.89
CA GLY A 53 17.15 19.50 16.20
C GLY A 53 18.44 18.79 15.78
N GLU A 54 19.52 19.59 15.65
CA GLU A 54 20.86 19.13 15.34
C GLU A 54 21.50 18.42 16.54
N GLY A 55 22.38 17.44 16.28
CA GLY A 55 23.11 16.70 17.28
C GLY A 55 22.42 15.42 17.76
N SER A 56 22.79 14.97 18.95
CA SER A 56 22.29 13.72 19.55
C SER A 56 21.21 14.00 20.59
N ALA A 57 20.19 13.17 20.61
CA ALA A 57 19.21 13.14 21.68
C ALA A 57 19.80 12.46 22.93
N ASP A 58 19.37 12.88 24.14
CA ASP A 58 19.77 12.24 25.39
C ASP A 58 19.29 10.77 25.45
N THR A 59 18.09 10.51 24.91
CA THR A 59 17.54 9.17 24.75
C THR A 59 16.82 9.07 23.39
N ALA A 60 16.87 7.89 22.79
CA ALA A 60 16.17 7.63 21.54
C ALA A 60 15.44 6.29 21.59
N ASP A 61 14.16 6.31 21.19
CA ASP A 61 13.32 5.12 21.07
C ASP A 61 13.64 4.33 19.79
N ALA A 62 14.14 5.03 18.78
CA ALA A 62 14.63 4.44 17.54
C ALA A 62 15.89 5.16 17.05
N VAL A 63 16.75 4.40 16.39
CA VAL A 63 17.97 4.95 15.72
C VAL A 63 17.91 4.57 14.25
N VAL A 64 18.06 5.55 13.37
CA VAL A 64 18.23 5.36 11.93
C VAL A 64 19.62 5.82 11.55
N GLN A 65 20.37 4.95 10.90
CA GLN A 65 21.76 5.22 10.52
C GLN A 65 21.92 5.16 9.01
N MET A 66 22.60 6.16 8.45
CA MET A 66 22.90 6.26 7.02
C MET A 66 24.23 6.99 6.79
N SER A 67 24.74 6.96 5.57
CA SER A 67 25.87 7.80 5.18
C SER A 67 25.38 9.21 4.82
N ARG A 68 26.30 10.19 4.80
CA ARG A 68 26.00 11.56 4.33
C ARG A 68 25.48 11.55 2.88
N ARG A 69 26.11 10.73 2.03
CA ARG A 69 25.65 10.53 0.65
C ARG A 69 24.23 9.93 0.61
N GLY A 70 23.96 8.91 1.43
CA GLY A 70 22.62 8.30 1.52
C GLY A 70 21.56 9.32 1.95
N LEU A 71 21.86 10.20 2.91
CA LEU A 71 20.96 11.28 3.29
C LEU A 71 20.73 12.27 2.14
N ALA A 72 21.80 12.68 1.43
CA ALA A 72 21.67 13.56 0.27
C ALA A 72 20.79 12.91 -0.83
N ASP A 73 21.06 11.65 -1.16
CA ASP A 73 20.30 10.90 -2.16
C ASP A 73 18.81 10.80 -1.78
N ILE A 74 18.49 10.59 -0.49
CA ILE A 74 17.11 10.57 0.03
C ILE A 74 16.44 11.94 -0.14
N LEU A 75 17.14 13.01 0.14
CA LEU A 75 16.58 14.36 0.06
C LEU A 75 16.46 14.86 -1.39
N ASP A 76 17.36 14.44 -2.27
CA ASP A 76 17.35 14.83 -3.68
C ASP A 76 16.37 13.99 -4.51
N ASN A 77 16.24 12.71 -4.19
CA ASN A 77 15.41 11.75 -4.94
C ASN A 77 14.47 10.95 -4.03
N PRO A 78 13.56 11.61 -3.28
CA PRO A 78 12.73 10.93 -2.29
C PRO A 78 11.74 9.93 -2.89
N SER A 79 11.44 10.00 -4.18
CA SER A 79 10.58 9.04 -4.88
C SER A 79 11.23 7.67 -5.05
N LEU A 80 12.56 7.59 -5.09
CA LEU A 80 13.30 6.35 -5.34
C LEU A 80 13.43 5.44 -4.10
N VAL A 81 13.19 5.97 -2.90
CA VAL A 81 13.40 5.24 -1.64
C VAL A 81 12.13 4.56 -1.17
N ASP A 82 12.20 3.28 -0.89
CA ASP A 82 11.07 2.51 -0.34
C ASP A 82 11.20 2.38 1.18
N PHE A 83 10.43 3.20 1.92
CA PHE A 83 10.43 3.21 3.37
C PHE A 83 9.51 2.15 4.02
N ARG A 84 8.90 1.26 3.23
CA ARG A 84 8.07 0.16 3.75
C ARG A 84 8.90 -0.92 4.42
N TYR A 85 10.15 -1.05 4.00
CA TYR A 85 11.07 -2.10 4.45
C TYR A 85 12.22 -1.52 5.27
N LEU A 86 12.70 -2.29 6.23
CA LEU A 86 13.92 -2.01 6.97
C LEU A 86 15.00 -3.03 6.58
N PRO A 87 16.19 -2.56 6.28
CA PRO A 87 16.65 -1.16 6.22
C PRO A 87 15.90 -0.36 5.15
N TRP A 88 15.85 0.98 5.29
CA TRP A 88 15.24 1.87 4.29
C TRP A 88 15.98 1.75 2.95
N SER A 89 15.67 0.73 2.17
CA SER A 89 16.47 0.31 1.04
C SER A 89 17.93 0.03 1.49
N ILE A 90 18.89 0.12 0.56
CA ILE A 90 20.33 0.00 0.85
C ILE A 90 20.94 1.27 1.48
N LEU A 91 20.15 2.34 1.64
CA LEU A 91 20.66 3.67 2.03
C LEU A 91 20.70 3.89 3.55
N ALA A 92 19.88 3.16 4.32
CA ALA A 92 19.79 3.32 5.76
C ALA A 92 19.50 2.01 6.48
N THR A 93 19.92 1.94 7.75
CA THR A 93 19.53 0.88 8.69
C THR A 93 18.75 1.47 9.84
N ALA A 94 17.92 0.67 10.50
CA ALA A 94 17.13 1.12 11.63
C ALA A 94 17.12 0.09 12.76
N SER A 95 17.03 0.58 14.02
CA SER A 95 16.88 -0.23 15.23
C SER A 95 15.96 0.47 16.22
N GLY A 96 15.49 -0.24 17.26
CA GLY A 96 14.53 0.27 18.23
C GLY A 96 13.08 0.21 17.73
N ASP A 97 12.25 1.21 18.02
CA ASP A 97 10.85 1.24 17.57
C ASP A 97 10.74 1.43 16.05
N VAL A 98 10.53 0.33 15.38
CA VAL A 98 10.38 0.24 13.91
C VAL A 98 9.26 1.14 13.39
N ARG A 99 8.20 1.36 14.15
CA ARG A 99 7.06 2.19 13.72
C ARG A 99 7.46 3.66 13.61
N LEU A 100 8.25 4.15 14.57
CA LEU A 100 8.80 5.50 14.55
C LEU A 100 9.79 5.67 13.38
N ALA A 101 10.70 4.72 13.17
CA ALA A 101 11.62 4.74 12.05
C ALA A 101 10.88 4.78 10.70
N ILE A 102 9.83 3.96 10.53
CA ILE A 102 9.00 3.97 9.32
C ILE A 102 8.27 5.31 9.15
N LEU A 103 7.73 5.89 10.23
CA LEU A 103 7.08 7.20 10.16
C LEU A 103 8.04 8.27 9.66
N VAL A 104 9.23 8.38 10.26
CA VAL A 104 10.26 9.35 9.81
C VAL A 104 10.62 9.12 8.35
N GLY A 105 10.81 7.87 7.93
CA GLY A 105 11.04 7.54 6.53
C GLY A 105 9.91 8.03 5.60
N ARG A 106 8.66 7.87 6.01
CA ARG A 106 7.50 8.37 5.25
C ARG A 106 7.46 9.89 5.19
N LEU A 107 7.88 10.58 6.24
CA LEU A 107 7.97 12.05 6.22
C LEU A 107 9.04 12.55 5.23
N LEU A 108 10.08 11.78 4.99
CA LEU A 108 11.10 12.09 3.99
C LEU A 108 10.67 11.79 2.55
N LYS A 109 9.72 10.86 2.39
CA LYS A 109 9.20 10.44 1.07
C LYS A 109 8.34 11.52 0.43
N ARG A 110 8.44 11.62 -0.88
CA ARG A 110 7.47 12.33 -1.73
C ARG A 110 7.03 11.42 -2.86
N PRO A 111 5.76 11.40 -3.20
CA PRO A 111 5.32 10.74 -4.43
C PRO A 111 5.82 11.51 -5.64
N GLU A 112 5.92 10.83 -6.76
CA GLU A 112 6.13 11.50 -8.05
C GLU A 112 4.97 12.46 -8.33
N PRO A 113 5.22 13.68 -8.82
CA PRO A 113 4.17 14.67 -9.06
C PRO A 113 3.01 14.14 -9.91
N ALA A 114 3.31 13.47 -11.02
CA ALA A 114 2.31 12.87 -11.90
C ALA A 114 1.44 11.80 -11.22
N VAL A 115 1.91 11.17 -10.14
CA VAL A 115 1.15 10.22 -9.33
C VAL A 115 0.29 10.97 -8.31
N ALA A 116 0.85 11.99 -7.67
CA ALA A 116 0.15 12.79 -6.67
C ALA A 116 -1.06 13.53 -7.26
N GLU A 117 -0.94 14.04 -8.48
CA GLU A 117 -1.97 14.81 -9.19
C GLU A 117 -3.22 14.00 -9.54
N ARG A 118 -3.15 12.66 -9.54
CA ARG A 118 -4.30 11.80 -9.85
C ARG A 118 -5.41 11.88 -8.82
N PHE A 119 -5.06 11.99 -7.53
CA PHE A 119 -6.04 11.91 -6.45
C PHE A 119 -6.98 13.12 -6.34
N PRO A 120 -6.53 14.38 -6.46
CA PRO A 120 -7.43 15.53 -6.35
C PRO A 120 -8.59 15.50 -7.35
N ALA A 121 -8.34 15.10 -8.59
CA ALA A 121 -9.37 15.00 -9.61
C ALA A 121 -10.39 13.90 -9.27
N VAL A 122 -9.92 12.74 -8.80
CA VAL A 122 -10.80 11.62 -8.39
C VAL A 122 -11.62 11.97 -7.16
N GLU A 123 -11.04 12.67 -6.18
CA GLU A 123 -11.75 13.16 -4.99
C GLU A 123 -12.84 14.18 -5.35
N ALA A 124 -12.57 15.07 -6.30
CA ALA A 124 -13.54 16.03 -6.79
C ALA A 124 -14.69 15.33 -7.53
N ALA A 125 -14.39 14.37 -8.39
CA ALA A 125 -15.39 13.58 -9.11
C ALA A 125 -16.28 12.77 -8.14
N ALA A 126 -15.70 12.14 -7.13
CA ALA A 126 -16.44 11.39 -6.12
C ALA A 126 -17.38 12.27 -5.28
N ARG A 127 -16.98 13.51 -4.98
CA ARG A 127 -17.86 14.48 -4.32
C ARG A 127 -19.04 14.90 -5.19
N ALA A 128 -18.80 15.08 -6.49
CA ALA A 128 -19.85 15.49 -7.43
C ALA A 128 -20.83 14.34 -7.73
N ASN A 129 -20.35 13.11 -7.73
CA ASN A 129 -21.12 11.91 -8.06
C ASN A 129 -20.89 10.84 -6.98
N PRO A 130 -21.56 10.93 -5.83
CA PRO A 130 -21.40 9.97 -4.74
C PRO A 130 -21.81 8.54 -5.18
N VAL A 131 -20.93 7.59 -4.91
CA VAL A 131 -21.20 6.17 -5.16
C VAL A 131 -21.52 5.49 -3.84
N SER A 132 -22.71 4.89 -3.77
CA SER A 132 -23.26 4.28 -2.56
C SER A 132 -23.26 2.73 -2.57
N ASP A 133 -22.84 2.11 -3.67
CA ASP A 133 -22.86 0.65 -3.80
C ASP A 133 -21.75 0.17 -4.75
N VAL A 134 -21.48 -1.14 -4.70
CA VAL A 134 -20.55 -1.86 -5.56
C VAL A 134 -21.35 -2.58 -6.64
N LEU A 135 -21.10 -2.28 -7.88
CA LEU A 135 -21.82 -2.89 -8.99
C LEU A 135 -21.31 -4.32 -9.24
N ARG A 136 -22.23 -5.30 -9.30
CA ARG A 136 -21.93 -6.69 -9.66
C ARG A 136 -22.40 -6.99 -11.08
N LEU A 137 -21.46 -7.41 -11.95
CA LEU A 137 -21.72 -7.70 -13.36
C LEU A 137 -21.27 -9.11 -13.73
N HIS A 138 -22.07 -9.79 -14.55
CA HIS A 138 -21.74 -11.09 -15.09
C HIS A 138 -21.25 -10.95 -16.53
N ARG A 139 -19.99 -11.35 -16.80
CA ARG A 139 -19.36 -11.32 -18.13
C ARG A 139 -19.56 -10.01 -18.90
N PRO A 140 -19.28 -8.84 -18.28
CA PRO A 140 -19.39 -7.57 -18.99
C PRO A 140 -18.34 -7.48 -20.12
N THR A 141 -18.62 -6.64 -21.12
CA THR A 141 -17.62 -6.26 -22.12
C THR A 141 -16.61 -5.27 -21.53
N ALA A 142 -15.47 -5.10 -22.19
CA ALA A 142 -14.46 -4.11 -21.82
C ALA A 142 -15.03 -2.69 -21.78
N ASP A 143 -15.86 -2.31 -22.76
CA ASP A 143 -16.47 -0.97 -22.85
C ASP A 143 -17.37 -0.67 -21.65
N VAL A 144 -18.18 -1.64 -21.21
CA VAL A 144 -19.01 -1.50 -20.00
C VAL A 144 -18.14 -1.27 -18.76
N VAL A 145 -17.01 -1.97 -18.66
CA VAL A 145 -16.08 -1.80 -17.53
C VAL A 145 -15.40 -0.44 -17.60
N VAL A 146 -14.94 -0.01 -18.77
CA VAL A 146 -14.33 1.32 -18.97
C VAL A 146 -15.31 2.43 -18.58
N GLU A 147 -16.55 2.38 -19.06
CA GLU A 147 -17.56 3.39 -18.75
C GLU A 147 -17.86 3.44 -17.23
N THR A 148 -17.96 2.28 -16.60
CA THR A 148 -18.18 2.20 -15.14
C THR A 148 -17.00 2.78 -14.36
N LEU A 149 -15.77 2.50 -14.80
CA LEU A 149 -14.55 3.05 -14.18
C LEU A 149 -14.41 4.57 -14.39
N ARG A 150 -14.92 5.13 -15.50
CA ARG A 150 -15.03 6.58 -15.70
C ARG A 150 -15.94 7.22 -14.66
N GLY A 151 -17.02 6.54 -14.31
CA GLY A 151 -17.91 6.94 -13.22
C GLY A 151 -17.32 6.76 -11.83
N GLY A 152 -16.11 6.19 -11.72
CA GLY A 152 -15.46 5.91 -10.43
C GLY A 152 -16.15 4.82 -9.62
N ILE A 153 -16.93 3.95 -10.25
CA ILE A 153 -17.75 2.93 -9.58
C ILE A 153 -16.95 1.64 -9.39
N PRO A 154 -16.82 1.12 -8.16
CA PRO A 154 -16.17 -0.16 -7.92
C PRO A 154 -17.03 -1.33 -8.41
N LEU A 155 -16.37 -2.39 -8.90
CA LEU A 155 -16.99 -3.52 -9.58
C LEU A 155 -16.61 -4.85 -8.94
N VAL A 156 -17.56 -5.77 -8.88
CA VAL A 156 -17.30 -7.20 -8.74
C VAL A 156 -17.78 -7.90 -10.01
N LEU A 157 -16.85 -8.53 -10.72
CA LEU A 157 -17.11 -9.17 -12.00
C LEU A 157 -17.09 -10.69 -11.82
N THR A 158 -18.05 -11.37 -12.43
CA THR A 158 -18.20 -12.83 -12.37
C THR A 158 -18.14 -13.46 -13.76
N GLY A 159 -17.73 -14.73 -13.85
CA GLY A 159 -17.65 -15.48 -15.11
C GLY A 159 -16.49 -15.08 -16.02
N LEU A 160 -15.54 -14.29 -15.54
CA LEU A 160 -14.37 -13.86 -16.32
C LEU A 160 -13.09 -14.62 -15.99
N LEU A 161 -13.07 -15.35 -14.88
CA LEU A 161 -11.89 -16.08 -14.41
C LEU A 161 -11.98 -17.60 -14.63
N ASP A 162 -12.83 -18.05 -15.55
CA ASP A 162 -13.06 -19.49 -15.82
C ASP A 162 -11.76 -20.22 -16.25
N ALA A 163 -10.81 -19.50 -16.87
CA ALA A 163 -9.51 -20.04 -17.26
C ALA A 163 -8.49 -20.12 -16.11
N TRP A 164 -8.79 -19.51 -14.96
CA TRP A 164 -7.86 -19.52 -13.84
C TRP A 164 -7.92 -20.84 -13.07
N PRO A 165 -6.82 -21.33 -12.51
CA PRO A 165 -6.81 -22.53 -11.69
C PRO A 165 -7.44 -22.26 -10.32
N ILE A 166 -8.77 -22.05 -10.31
CA ILE A 166 -9.54 -21.84 -9.08
C ILE A 166 -9.57 -23.18 -8.34
N SER A 167 -8.79 -23.29 -7.28
CA SER A 167 -8.60 -24.54 -6.58
C SER A 167 -8.09 -24.37 -5.15
N THR A 168 -7.89 -25.49 -4.45
CA THR A 168 -7.36 -25.48 -3.09
C THR A 168 -5.89 -25.06 -3.07
N PRO A 169 -5.39 -24.56 -1.93
CA PRO A 169 -3.96 -24.28 -1.74
C PRO A 169 -3.07 -25.48 -2.06
N THR A 170 -3.49 -26.70 -1.67
CA THR A 170 -2.78 -27.93 -1.95
C THR A 170 -2.60 -28.16 -3.46
N ALA A 171 -3.67 -28.05 -4.24
CA ALA A 171 -3.59 -28.21 -5.69
C ALA A 171 -2.74 -27.11 -6.37
N LEU A 172 -2.77 -25.88 -5.83
CA LEU A 172 -1.87 -24.81 -6.30
C LEU A 172 -0.40 -25.14 -5.99
N ILE A 173 -0.10 -25.68 -4.80
CA ILE A 173 1.24 -26.12 -4.42
C ILE A 173 1.70 -27.28 -5.31
N GLU A 174 0.87 -28.28 -5.54
CA GLU A 174 1.17 -29.41 -6.44
C GLU A 174 1.56 -28.92 -7.84
N ARG A 175 0.81 -27.95 -8.36
CA ARG A 175 1.04 -27.45 -9.72
C ARG A 175 2.21 -26.47 -9.82
N PHE A 176 2.38 -25.58 -8.86
CA PHE A 176 3.34 -24.46 -8.94
C PHE A 176 4.36 -24.43 -7.81
N GLY A 177 4.30 -25.35 -6.86
CA GLY A 177 5.11 -25.32 -5.64
C GLY A 177 6.62 -25.21 -5.86
N HIS A 178 7.10 -25.75 -6.97
CA HIS A 178 8.52 -25.73 -7.36
C HIS A 178 8.99 -24.38 -7.92
N VAL A 179 8.09 -23.49 -8.30
CA VAL A 179 8.44 -22.20 -8.92
C VAL A 179 9.11 -21.29 -7.90
N LYS A 180 10.30 -20.75 -8.23
CA LYS A 180 11.02 -19.82 -7.36
C LYS A 180 10.45 -18.43 -7.46
N LEU A 181 10.26 -17.78 -6.30
CA LEU A 181 9.73 -16.42 -6.20
C LEU A 181 10.85 -15.39 -6.17
N ALA A 182 10.74 -14.36 -6.98
CA ALA A 182 11.64 -13.21 -6.97
C ALA A 182 11.28 -12.26 -5.81
N GLY A 183 12.30 -11.61 -5.22
CA GLY A 183 12.10 -10.59 -4.17
C GLY A 183 11.79 -11.14 -2.78
N GLN A 184 11.70 -12.47 -2.63
CA GLN A 184 11.58 -13.16 -1.35
C GLN A 184 12.96 -13.60 -0.84
N ARG A 185 13.02 -14.16 0.39
CA ARG A 185 14.28 -14.77 0.89
C ARG A 185 14.85 -15.72 -0.17
N ARG A 186 16.16 -15.67 -0.39
CA ARG A 186 16.82 -16.46 -1.42
C ARG A 186 16.39 -17.91 -1.36
N GLY A 187 15.83 -18.42 -2.46
CA GLY A 187 15.41 -19.80 -2.58
C GLY A 187 13.95 -20.10 -2.17
N THR A 188 13.17 -19.11 -1.68
CA THR A 188 11.75 -19.32 -1.38
C THR A 188 11.00 -19.74 -2.63
N SER A 189 10.34 -20.91 -2.57
CA SER A 189 9.46 -21.37 -3.63
C SER A 189 8.02 -20.86 -3.42
N PHE A 190 7.19 -20.98 -4.46
CA PHE A 190 5.76 -20.73 -4.33
C PHE A 190 5.12 -21.64 -3.27
N GLY A 191 5.51 -22.91 -3.20
CA GLY A 191 5.04 -23.85 -2.19
C GLY A 191 5.37 -23.40 -0.78
N ASP A 192 6.64 -23.03 -0.51
CA ASP A 192 7.07 -22.53 0.80
C ASP A 192 6.32 -21.26 1.20
N PHE A 193 6.12 -20.35 0.24
CA PHE A 193 5.39 -19.10 0.47
C PHE A 193 3.93 -19.32 0.86
N VAL A 194 3.24 -20.19 0.10
CA VAL A 194 1.84 -20.56 0.36
C VAL A 194 1.71 -21.27 1.70
N GLN A 195 2.56 -22.24 1.98
CA GLN A 195 2.56 -23.03 3.21
C GLN A 195 2.78 -22.12 4.44
N ALA A 196 3.75 -21.20 4.38
CA ALA A 196 4.00 -20.25 5.45
C ALA A 196 2.79 -19.33 5.73
N ALA A 197 2.06 -18.93 4.70
CA ALA A 197 0.84 -18.15 4.87
C ALA A 197 -0.31 -18.95 5.53
N LEU A 198 -0.41 -20.25 5.24
CA LEU A 198 -1.41 -21.15 5.84
C LEU A 198 -1.15 -21.45 7.31
N GLU A 199 0.12 -21.54 7.71
CA GLU A 199 0.56 -21.93 9.06
C GLU A 199 0.46 -20.80 10.09
N THR A 200 0.18 -19.57 9.66
CA THR A 200 0.12 -18.41 10.55
C THR A 200 -0.99 -18.54 11.59
N SER A 201 -0.63 -18.31 12.85
CA SER A 201 -1.51 -18.48 14.00
C SER A 201 -2.42 -17.27 14.29
N THR A 202 -2.09 -16.08 13.79
CA THR A 202 -2.81 -14.84 14.10
C THR A 202 -3.28 -14.11 12.84
N VAL A 203 -2.45 -13.21 12.32
CA VAL A 203 -2.69 -12.47 11.08
C VAL A 203 -1.44 -12.54 10.24
N SER A 204 -1.56 -12.99 9.01
CA SER A 204 -0.49 -12.91 8.02
C SER A 204 -1.00 -12.28 6.74
N SER A 205 -0.15 -11.50 6.10
CA SER A 205 -0.32 -11.10 4.71
C SER A 205 1.05 -11.05 4.07
N ALA A 206 1.17 -11.72 2.95
CA ALA A 206 2.38 -11.70 2.17
C ALA A 206 2.01 -11.48 0.70
N GLY A 207 2.73 -10.55 0.07
CA GLY A 207 2.63 -10.27 -1.36
C GLY A 207 3.98 -10.51 -2.02
N CYS A 208 3.96 -11.04 -3.24
CA CYS A 208 5.14 -11.13 -4.08
C CYS A 208 4.76 -10.94 -5.54
N THR A 209 5.75 -10.53 -6.36
CA THR A 209 5.56 -10.53 -7.81
C THR A 209 5.42 -11.97 -8.28
N LEU A 210 4.34 -12.27 -9.00
CA LEU A 210 4.11 -13.57 -9.61
C LEU A 210 5.16 -13.80 -10.72
N PRO A 211 5.93 -14.89 -10.69
CA PRO A 211 6.89 -15.20 -11.74
C PRO A 211 6.24 -15.25 -13.13
N GLU A 212 6.93 -14.73 -14.14
CA GLU A 212 6.42 -14.65 -15.50
C GLU A 212 6.00 -16.03 -16.06
N ALA A 213 6.72 -17.07 -15.68
CA ALA A 213 6.39 -18.46 -16.03
C ALA A 213 4.98 -18.90 -15.57
N MET A 214 4.41 -18.22 -14.59
CA MET A 214 3.05 -18.49 -14.10
C MET A 214 1.97 -17.59 -14.74
N TRP A 215 2.34 -16.56 -15.51
CA TRP A 215 1.37 -15.58 -16.03
C TRP A 215 0.32 -16.17 -16.94
N SER A 216 0.67 -17.17 -17.73
CA SER A 216 -0.28 -17.88 -18.63
C SER A 216 -1.36 -18.63 -17.86
N ALA A 217 -1.14 -18.97 -16.58
CA ALA A 217 -2.14 -19.62 -15.74
C ALA A 217 -3.15 -18.61 -15.13
N PHE A 218 -2.81 -17.32 -15.15
CA PHE A 218 -3.64 -16.25 -14.56
C PHE A 218 -3.80 -15.09 -15.57
N PRO A 219 -4.41 -15.34 -16.76
CA PRO A 219 -4.64 -14.27 -17.73
C PRO A 219 -5.70 -13.30 -17.18
N PHE A 220 -5.35 -12.00 -17.11
CA PHE A 220 -6.37 -10.99 -16.80
C PHE A 220 -7.27 -10.78 -18.02
N PRO A 221 -8.59 -10.81 -17.81
CA PRO A 221 -9.56 -10.59 -18.88
C PRO A 221 -9.68 -9.11 -19.25
N LEU A 222 -10.47 -8.82 -20.26
CA LEU A 222 -10.95 -7.50 -20.71
C LEU A 222 -9.97 -6.71 -21.56
N PHE A 223 -8.69 -6.62 -21.17
CA PHE A 223 -7.70 -5.80 -21.89
C PHE A 223 -6.46 -6.64 -22.25
N ASP A 224 -5.68 -6.13 -23.19
CA ASP A 224 -4.42 -6.76 -23.57
C ASP A 224 -3.48 -6.95 -22.37
N ALA A 225 -2.75 -8.05 -22.35
CA ALA A 225 -1.83 -8.38 -21.26
C ALA A 225 -0.79 -7.27 -21.00
N ALA A 226 -0.39 -6.53 -22.05
CA ALA A 226 0.54 -5.41 -21.96
C ALA A 226 -0.05 -4.18 -21.24
N SER A 227 -1.36 -4.09 -21.15
CA SER A 227 -2.07 -3.01 -20.44
C SER A 227 -1.98 -3.14 -18.92
N TYR A 228 -1.61 -4.31 -18.42
CA TYR A 228 -1.49 -4.57 -16.99
C TYR A 228 -0.04 -4.49 -16.51
N THR A 229 0.13 -4.14 -15.23
CA THR A 229 1.41 -4.28 -14.53
C THR A 229 1.77 -5.75 -14.32
N PRO A 230 3.03 -6.06 -13.93
CA PRO A 230 3.37 -7.39 -13.46
C PRO A 230 2.40 -7.87 -12.37
N ARG A 231 1.97 -9.12 -12.49
CA ARG A 231 1.00 -9.74 -11.58
C ARG A 231 1.58 -9.91 -10.19
N GLN A 232 0.75 -9.72 -9.17
CA GLN A 232 1.13 -9.90 -7.77
C GLN A 232 0.28 -11.00 -7.14
N LEU A 233 0.93 -11.92 -6.46
CA LEU A 233 0.28 -12.92 -5.63
C LEU A 233 0.10 -12.38 -4.21
N TRP A 234 -1.08 -12.55 -3.66
CA TRP A 234 -1.42 -12.18 -2.29
C TRP A 234 -1.92 -13.42 -1.55
N ALA A 235 -1.15 -13.86 -0.58
CA ALA A 235 -1.52 -14.92 0.35
C ALA A 235 -1.72 -14.32 1.74
N GLY A 236 -2.77 -14.70 2.43
CA GLY A 236 -3.02 -14.24 3.77
C GLY A 236 -3.93 -15.17 4.54
N ALA A 237 -3.88 -15.04 5.85
CA ALA A 237 -4.80 -15.71 6.76
C ALA A 237 -5.05 -14.81 7.99
N ALA A 238 -6.24 -14.88 8.55
CA ALA A 238 -6.53 -14.29 9.85
C ALA A 238 -7.41 -15.23 10.67
N ARG A 239 -7.09 -15.33 11.96
CA ARG A 239 -7.91 -16.02 12.97
C ARG A 239 -8.55 -15.03 13.94
N VAL A 240 -8.35 -13.75 13.71
CA VAL A 240 -8.91 -12.62 14.46
C VAL A 240 -9.47 -11.62 13.47
N ASP A 241 -10.48 -10.87 13.88
CA ASP A 241 -11.07 -9.81 13.03
C ASP A 241 -10.14 -8.60 12.97
N ARG A 242 -9.09 -8.73 12.18
CA ARG A 242 -8.14 -7.66 11.87
C ARG A 242 -7.79 -7.67 10.39
N PRO A 243 -7.53 -6.50 9.78
CA PRO A 243 -7.17 -6.46 8.36
C PRO A 243 -5.83 -7.17 8.13
N ILE A 244 -5.79 -8.02 7.11
CA ILE A 244 -4.56 -8.62 6.57
C ILE A 244 -3.83 -7.63 5.67
N THR A 245 -4.54 -6.68 5.06
CA THR A 245 -3.97 -5.53 4.35
C THR A 245 -4.55 -4.26 4.94
N LYS A 246 -3.65 -3.40 5.45
CA LYS A 246 -4.02 -2.14 6.09
C LYS A 246 -4.64 -1.15 5.12
N LEU A 247 -5.38 -0.18 5.66
CA LEU A 247 -6.03 0.85 4.87
C LEU A 247 -5.02 1.64 4.02
N HIS A 248 -5.29 1.68 2.73
CA HIS A 248 -4.50 2.43 1.75
C HIS A 248 -5.35 2.72 0.50
N ARG A 249 -4.81 3.50 -0.44
CA ARG A 249 -5.36 3.66 -1.79
C ARG A 249 -4.27 3.58 -2.84
N ASP A 250 -4.67 3.20 -4.04
CA ASP A 250 -3.77 3.04 -5.19
C ASP A 250 -3.97 4.16 -6.22
N PRO A 251 -2.88 4.58 -6.90
CA PRO A 251 -2.94 5.57 -7.97
C PRO A 251 -3.27 4.99 -9.35
N GLN A 252 -3.74 3.76 -9.40
CA GLN A 252 -4.13 3.02 -10.60
C GLN A 252 -5.38 2.19 -10.29
N HIS A 253 -6.14 1.79 -11.33
CA HIS A 253 -7.23 0.83 -11.16
C HIS A 253 -6.65 -0.54 -10.79
N ALA A 254 -7.08 -1.10 -9.66
CA ALA A 254 -6.64 -2.41 -9.21
C ALA A 254 -7.63 -3.49 -9.67
N PHE A 255 -7.11 -4.59 -10.19
CA PHE A 255 -7.84 -5.78 -10.59
C PHE A 255 -7.38 -6.94 -9.70
N LEU A 256 -8.26 -7.47 -8.85
CA LEU A 256 -7.98 -8.51 -7.88
C LEU A 256 -8.83 -9.75 -8.17
N GLY A 257 -8.24 -10.76 -8.82
CA GLY A 257 -8.89 -12.07 -9.00
C GLY A 257 -8.74 -12.93 -7.74
N HIS A 258 -9.86 -13.41 -7.21
CA HIS A 258 -9.89 -14.21 -5.99
C HIS A 258 -9.89 -15.70 -6.30
N LEU A 259 -8.89 -16.43 -5.74
CA LEU A 259 -8.63 -17.83 -6.04
C LEU A 259 -9.19 -18.79 -5.00
N PHE A 260 -9.06 -18.45 -3.71
CA PHE A 260 -9.37 -19.37 -2.63
C PHE A 260 -9.75 -18.64 -1.34
N GLY A 261 -10.65 -19.24 -0.58
CA GLY A 261 -11.10 -18.78 0.73
C GLY A 261 -12.20 -17.74 0.68
N ARG A 262 -12.49 -17.09 1.81
CA ARG A 262 -13.44 -16.00 1.93
C ARG A 262 -12.74 -14.72 2.27
N LYS A 263 -12.72 -13.80 1.33
CA LYS A 263 -12.04 -12.49 1.46
C LYS A 263 -13.09 -11.40 1.64
N ARG A 264 -12.96 -10.59 2.69
CA ARG A 264 -13.78 -9.39 2.88
C ARG A 264 -12.94 -8.16 2.59
N VAL A 265 -13.50 -7.22 1.88
CA VAL A 265 -12.84 -5.95 1.54
C VAL A 265 -13.76 -4.82 1.96
N ARG A 266 -13.25 -3.89 2.77
CA ARG A 266 -13.88 -2.60 3.04
C ARG A 266 -13.28 -1.60 2.10
N ILE A 267 -14.13 -0.91 1.35
CA ILE A 267 -13.69 0.18 0.49
C ILE A 267 -14.38 1.48 0.90
N PHE A 268 -13.67 2.59 0.71
CA PHE A 268 -14.19 3.91 1.06
C PHE A 268 -13.99 4.85 -0.13
N SER A 269 -15.01 5.63 -0.44
CA SER A 269 -14.95 6.58 -1.54
C SER A 269 -13.83 7.62 -1.37
N PRO A 270 -13.21 8.07 -2.46
CA PRO A 270 -12.11 9.04 -2.43
C PRO A 270 -12.43 10.36 -1.72
N ASP A 271 -13.68 10.81 -1.72
CA ASP A 271 -14.13 12.02 -1.03
C ASP A 271 -14.04 11.94 0.50
N GLN A 272 -13.89 10.72 1.05
CA GLN A 272 -13.69 10.50 2.49
C GLN A 272 -12.23 10.70 2.96
N ARG A 273 -11.34 11.18 2.08
CA ARG A 273 -9.91 11.38 2.36
C ARG A 273 -9.64 11.99 3.74
N ASP A 274 -10.37 13.04 4.11
CA ASP A 274 -10.13 13.77 5.36
C ASP A 274 -10.55 12.97 6.61
N ARG A 275 -11.40 11.95 6.45
CA ARG A 275 -11.82 11.03 7.51
C ARG A 275 -10.83 9.89 7.71
N LEU A 276 -10.01 9.57 6.71
CA LEU A 276 -9.18 8.36 6.65
C LEU A 276 -7.70 8.58 6.91
N TYR A 277 -7.28 9.83 7.13
CA TYR A 277 -5.91 10.21 7.51
C TYR A 277 -4.80 9.61 6.62
N PRO A 278 -4.82 9.83 5.29
CA PRO A 278 -3.76 9.32 4.42
C PRO A 278 -2.42 9.97 4.75
N SER A 279 -1.34 9.24 4.52
CA SER A 279 0.03 9.73 4.67
C SER A 279 0.42 10.59 3.46
N GLU A 280 1.13 11.69 3.68
CA GLU A 280 1.60 12.54 2.58
C GLU A 280 2.75 11.89 1.80
N GLY A 281 3.60 11.12 2.49
CA GLY A 281 4.69 10.37 1.88
C GLY A 281 4.26 8.94 1.52
N TYR A 282 4.40 8.58 0.24
CA TYR A 282 4.05 7.25 -0.26
C TYR A 282 4.82 6.85 -1.51
N ASN A 283 4.80 5.57 -1.82
CA ASN A 283 5.41 4.96 -3.01
C ASN A 283 4.34 4.66 -4.09
N SER A 284 4.22 3.37 -4.41
CA SER A 284 3.24 2.84 -5.37
C SER A 284 1.81 2.83 -4.85
N TYR A 285 1.59 3.03 -3.55
CA TYR A 285 0.28 3.19 -2.92
C TYR A 285 0.37 4.19 -1.76
N GLN A 286 -0.73 4.84 -1.43
CA GLN A 286 -0.80 5.79 -0.31
C GLN A 286 -1.40 5.12 0.93
N PRO A 287 -0.61 4.79 1.97
CA PRO A 287 -1.13 4.24 3.20
C PRO A 287 -1.83 5.31 4.04
N CYS A 288 -2.74 4.86 4.91
CA CYS A 288 -3.32 5.70 5.95
C CYS A 288 -2.57 5.55 7.28
N ARG A 289 -2.66 6.57 8.13
CA ARG A 289 -2.08 6.59 9.49
C ARG A 289 -2.96 5.89 10.49
N ALA A 290 -4.23 5.66 10.15
CA ALA A 290 -5.24 5.09 11.01
C ALA A 290 -6.06 4.02 10.29
N GLU A 291 -6.66 3.12 11.07
CA GLU A 291 -7.45 1.99 10.59
C GLU A 291 -8.89 2.10 11.15
N PRO A 292 -9.91 2.29 10.33
CA PRO A 292 -11.31 2.29 10.79
C PRO A 292 -11.67 1.00 11.54
N GLY A 293 -12.21 1.17 12.75
CA GLY A 293 -12.59 0.08 13.65
C GLY A 293 -11.46 -0.44 14.55
N TYR A 294 -10.20 0.03 14.37
CA TYR A 294 -9.04 -0.48 15.13
C TYR A 294 -8.17 0.60 15.76
N SER A 295 -8.19 1.81 15.21
CA SER A 295 -7.47 2.96 15.77
C SER A 295 -8.29 3.65 16.85
N ASP A 296 -7.60 4.24 17.84
CA ASP A 296 -8.23 5.00 18.92
C ASP A 296 -8.91 6.25 18.39
N LEU A 297 -10.23 6.34 18.53
CA LEU A 297 -11.01 7.48 18.07
C LEU A 297 -10.72 8.78 18.86
N ARG A 298 -10.11 8.68 20.04
CA ARG A 298 -9.62 9.89 20.76
C ARG A 298 -8.44 10.52 20.04
N VAL A 299 -7.65 9.70 19.33
CA VAL A 299 -6.51 10.14 18.51
C VAL A 299 -6.96 10.49 17.11
N PHE A 300 -7.85 9.69 16.52
CA PHE A 300 -8.33 9.83 15.14
C PHE A 300 -9.86 10.00 15.08
N PRO A 301 -10.42 11.11 15.61
CA PRO A 301 -11.87 11.25 15.80
C PRO A 301 -12.68 11.17 14.51
N ARG A 302 -12.16 11.70 13.39
CA ARG A 302 -12.88 11.68 12.09
C ARG A 302 -13.09 10.29 11.51
N LEU A 303 -12.40 9.25 12.01
CA LEU A 303 -12.68 7.86 11.61
C LEU A 303 -14.11 7.41 11.98
N ALA A 304 -14.71 8.02 13.00
CA ALA A 304 -16.08 7.70 13.38
C ALA A 304 -17.12 7.99 12.27
N ASP A 305 -16.78 8.95 11.38
CA ASP A 305 -17.63 9.36 10.26
C ASP A 305 -17.31 8.63 8.96
N ALA A 306 -16.34 7.72 8.98
CA ALA A 306 -15.96 6.97 7.78
C ALA A 306 -16.98 5.87 7.49
N VAL A 307 -17.54 5.87 6.28
CA VAL A 307 -18.58 4.94 5.84
C VAL A 307 -18.03 4.00 4.76
N PRO A 308 -17.80 2.72 5.07
CA PRO A 308 -17.34 1.74 4.10
C PRO A 308 -18.47 1.17 3.24
N LEU A 309 -18.13 0.72 2.04
CA LEU A 309 -18.85 -0.31 1.33
C LEU A 309 -18.18 -1.65 1.64
N GLU A 310 -18.98 -2.65 2.02
CA GLU A 310 -18.49 -3.98 2.39
C GLU A 310 -18.63 -4.94 1.19
N ILE A 311 -17.53 -5.59 0.83
CA ILE A 311 -17.48 -6.57 -0.26
C ILE A 311 -17.03 -7.90 0.33
N VAL A 312 -17.78 -8.96 0.00
CA VAL A 312 -17.35 -10.34 0.23
C VAL A 312 -17.07 -10.96 -1.12
N LEU A 313 -15.86 -11.50 -1.28
CA LEU A 313 -15.44 -12.18 -2.49
C LEU A 313 -15.43 -13.67 -2.30
N SER A 314 -16.01 -14.35 -3.29
CA SER A 314 -15.95 -15.80 -3.49
C SER A 314 -14.90 -16.16 -4.55
N PRO A 315 -14.30 -17.38 -4.49
CA PRO A 315 -13.41 -17.84 -5.55
C PRO A 315 -14.03 -17.71 -6.94
N GLY A 316 -13.24 -17.20 -7.90
CA GLY A 316 -13.71 -16.94 -9.27
C GLY A 316 -14.26 -15.54 -9.51
N GLU A 317 -14.38 -14.71 -8.47
CA GLU A 317 -14.77 -13.30 -8.61
C GLU A 317 -13.54 -12.41 -8.82
N LEU A 318 -13.72 -11.38 -9.65
CA LEU A 318 -12.72 -10.34 -9.93
C LEU A 318 -13.21 -9.01 -9.37
N LEU A 319 -12.56 -8.51 -8.33
CA LEU A 319 -12.81 -7.17 -7.80
C LEU A 319 -12.01 -6.14 -8.58
N VAL A 320 -12.68 -5.08 -9.03
CA VAL A 320 -12.03 -3.91 -9.63
C VAL A 320 -12.24 -2.72 -8.72
N ILE A 321 -11.13 -2.17 -8.22
CA ILE A 321 -11.11 -0.99 -7.36
C ILE A 321 -10.64 0.21 -8.20
N PRO A 322 -11.47 1.25 -8.38
CA PRO A 322 -11.06 2.42 -9.14
C PRO A 322 -9.93 3.21 -8.45
N ILE A 323 -9.21 4.01 -9.23
CA ILE A 323 -8.14 4.91 -8.74
C ILE A 323 -8.66 5.70 -7.54
N GLY A 324 -7.83 5.78 -6.48
CA GLY A 324 -8.07 6.65 -5.34
C GLY A 324 -9.06 6.13 -4.30
N TRP A 325 -9.77 5.00 -4.57
CA TRP A 325 -10.59 4.36 -3.56
C TRP A 325 -9.73 3.77 -2.46
N PHE A 326 -10.03 4.16 -1.21
CA PHE A 326 -9.36 3.57 -0.07
C PHE A 326 -9.91 2.18 0.19
N HIS A 327 -9.03 1.26 0.60
CA HIS A 327 -9.46 -0.10 0.90
C HIS A 327 -8.57 -0.77 1.95
N GLN A 328 -9.17 -1.67 2.69
CA GLN A 328 -8.52 -2.60 3.62
C GLN A 328 -9.10 -3.99 3.42
N VAL A 329 -8.28 -5.02 3.60
CA VAL A 329 -8.64 -6.40 3.30
C VAL A 329 -8.62 -7.25 4.54
N PHE A 330 -9.64 -8.10 4.69
CA PHE A 330 -9.80 -9.09 5.76
C PHE A 330 -9.85 -10.48 5.15
N ALA A 331 -9.53 -11.47 5.96
CA ALA A 331 -9.61 -12.87 5.61
C ALA A 331 -10.37 -13.64 6.71
N ASP A 332 -11.26 -14.50 6.29
CA ASP A 332 -11.91 -15.46 7.18
C ASP A 332 -11.22 -16.82 6.96
N GLY A 333 -10.06 -17.03 7.60
CA GLY A 333 -9.16 -18.13 7.33
C GLY A 333 -8.18 -17.85 6.18
N PRO A 334 -7.56 -18.88 5.59
CA PRO A 334 -6.62 -18.71 4.48
C PRO A 334 -7.28 -18.17 3.21
N VAL A 335 -6.65 -17.20 2.56
CA VAL A 335 -7.10 -16.61 1.29
C VAL A 335 -5.95 -16.44 0.30
N PHE A 336 -6.26 -16.63 -0.98
CA PHE A 336 -5.32 -16.41 -2.09
C PHE A 336 -5.96 -15.59 -3.18
N SER A 337 -5.19 -14.65 -3.72
CA SER A 337 -5.62 -13.79 -4.84
C SER A 337 -4.43 -13.44 -5.72
N VAL A 338 -4.69 -13.20 -6.98
CA VAL A 338 -3.72 -12.59 -7.89
C VAL A 338 -4.26 -11.23 -8.33
N SER A 339 -3.45 -10.18 -8.23
CA SER A 339 -3.82 -8.86 -8.69
C SER A 339 -2.88 -8.33 -9.78
N ALA A 340 -3.39 -7.40 -10.54
CA ALA A 340 -2.61 -6.53 -11.42
C ALA A 340 -3.27 -5.14 -11.42
N PHE A 341 -2.49 -4.12 -11.74
CA PHE A 341 -3.02 -2.79 -11.97
C PHE A 341 -3.14 -2.52 -13.48
N LEU A 342 -4.20 -1.85 -13.88
CA LEU A 342 -4.26 -1.28 -15.23
C LEU A 342 -3.28 -0.10 -15.28
N LYS A 343 -2.29 -0.17 -16.17
CA LYS A 343 -1.29 0.89 -16.34
C LYS A 343 -1.98 2.21 -16.63
N PHE A 344 -1.48 3.29 -16.06
CA PHE A 344 -2.15 4.59 -16.19
C PHE A 344 -2.24 5.07 -17.64
N GLU A 345 -1.20 4.85 -18.42
CA GLU A 345 -1.15 5.20 -19.86
C GLU A 345 -2.19 4.39 -20.66
N ALA A 346 -2.34 3.09 -20.35
CA ALA A 346 -3.37 2.24 -20.96
C ALA A 346 -4.76 2.73 -20.58
N TRP A 347 -4.98 3.09 -19.31
CA TRP A 347 -6.24 3.68 -18.87
C TRP A 347 -6.57 4.99 -19.60
N GLN A 348 -5.60 5.90 -19.73
CA GLN A 348 -5.81 7.15 -20.47
C GLN A 348 -6.23 6.89 -21.92
N ALA A 349 -5.57 5.95 -22.60
CA ALA A 349 -5.93 5.58 -23.98
C ALA A 349 -7.36 5.01 -24.06
N LEU A 350 -7.72 4.09 -23.17
CA LEU A 350 -9.08 3.51 -23.10
C LEU A 350 -10.14 4.56 -22.75
N ALA A 351 -9.83 5.44 -21.81
CA ALA A 351 -10.75 6.49 -21.37
C ALA A 351 -10.99 7.58 -22.44
N THR A 352 -10.12 7.74 -23.41
CA THR A 352 -10.27 8.73 -24.51
C THR A 352 -10.83 8.13 -25.80
N ALA A 353 -10.77 6.81 -25.98
CA ALA A 353 -11.16 6.13 -27.21
C ALA A 353 -12.66 5.85 -27.35
N ALA A 354 -13.46 6.12 -26.33
CA ALA A 354 -14.90 5.79 -26.29
C ALA A 354 -15.81 7.04 -26.38
#